data_9dda055bcaedc12da70f48a90eebe8f8
#
_entry.id   9dda055bcaedc12da70f48a90eebe8f8
#
_cell.length_a   1.000
_cell.length_b   1.000
_cell.length_c   1.000
_cell.angle_alpha   90.00
_cell.angle_beta   90.00
_cell.angle_gamma   90.00
#
_symmetry.space_group_name_H-M   'P 1'
#
loop_
_entity.id
_entity.type
_entity.pdbx_description
1 polymer ?
#
loop_
_entity_poly.entity_id
_entity_poly.type
_entity_poly.pdbx_seq_one_letter_code
_entity_poly.pdbx_strand_id
1 'polypeptide(L)'
;YDAIIVVTYLYYPAVKSIVRVKDKAIFIPTAHQEPFIHFKMYEEVFEAPKAYVFLTDEEKDLVQSLFHIEEKPYEVMGVGVTVPDNVDPDAFKKKYNLDNYIIYVGRIDEGKDCPRLFQYFMEYKKRVKSDLKLVLMGKAVVEVPQHEDIISLGFVSDEDKFNGIKGAKALILPSKFESLSISVLEAMTLSIPVVVNGICDVLRGHCVKSNGGLYYKNYFEFEGCLRFLHEHPEEYKQMCLNARKYVDDYFQWDDIMAKFDRIIEKVGE
;
A
#
# COMPACT_ATOMS: atom_id res chain seq x y z
N TYR A 1 3.27 -26.42 -19.83
CA TYR A 1 3.55 -25.61 -18.65
C TYR A 1 3.15 -26.40 -17.41
N ASP A 2 3.98 -26.38 -16.39
CA ASP A 2 3.78 -27.12 -15.13
C ASP A 2 2.89 -26.33 -14.17
N ALA A 3 2.96 -24.99 -14.21
CA ALA A 3 2.09 -24.09 -13.47
C ALA A 3 1.61 -22.92 -14.35
N ILE A 4 0.46 -22.35 -13.99
CA ILE A 4 -0.14 -21.18 -14.63
C ILE A 4 -0.52 -20.19 -13.54
N ILE A 5 0.08 -19.00 -13.61
CA ILE A 5 -0.18 -17.94 -12.63
C ILE A 5 -1.34 -17.09 -13.14
N VAL A 6 -2.36 -16.94 -12.31
CA VAL A 6 -3.52 -16.06 -12.58
C VAL A 6 -3.51 -14.95 -11.55
N VAL A 7 -3.54 -13.71 -12.01
CA VAL A 7 -3.45 -12.53 -11.14
C VAL A 7 -4.72 -11.72 -11.19
N THR A 8 -5.16 -11.28 -10.02
CA THR A 8 -6.35 -10.47 -9.73
C THR A 8 -7.68 -11.14 -10.10
N TYR A 9 -8.64 -11.08 -9.18
CA TYR A 9 -9.94 -11.75 -9.36
C TYR A 9 -10.95 -10.93 -10.19
N LEU A 10 -10.79 -9.61 -10.24
CA LEU A 10 -11.79 -8.69 -10.80
C LEU A 10 -11.92 -8.74 -12.32
N TYR A 11 -10.89 -9.18 -13.03
CA TYR A 11 -10.84 -9.03 -14.48
C TYR A 11 -11.33 -10.29 -15.21
N TYR A 12 -12.05 -10.05 -16.29
CA TYR A 12 -12.62 -11.11 -17.15
C TYR A 12 -11.64 -12.23 -17.56
N PRO A 13 -10.37 -11.94 -17.92
CA PRO A 13 -9.42 -13.01 -18.22
C PRO A 13 -9.20 -13.96 -17.05
N ALA A 14 -9.04 -13.46 -15.83
CA ALA A 14 -8.86 -14.29 -14.63
C ALA A 14 -10.11 -15.15 -14.38
N VAL A 15 -11.30 -14.55 -14.37
CA VAL A 15 -12.58 -15.24 -14.16
C VAL A 15 -12.80 -16.37 -15.17
N LYS A 16 -12.41 -16.17 -16.45
CA LYS A 16 -12.64 -17.18 -17.49
C LYS A 16 -11.53 -18.21 -17.65
N SER A 17 -10.30 -17.88 -17.25
CA SER A 17 -9.18 -18.80 -17.39
C SER A 17 -9.02 -19.74 -16.20
N ILE A 18 -9.19 -19.24 -14.98
CA ILE A 18 -8.82 -19.96 -13.76
C ILE A 18 -9.51 -21.34 -13.63
N VAL A 19 -10.79 -21.41 -13.90
CA VAL A 19 -11.57 -22.65 -13.86
C VAL A 19 -11.11 -23.66 -14.90
N ARG A 20 -10.62 -23.18 -16.07
CA ARG A 20 -10.13 -24.02 -17.16
C ARG A 20 -8.75 -24.61 -16.91
N VAL A 21 -7.96 -23.93 -16.10
CA VAL A 21 -6.57 -24.31 -15.79
C VAL A 21 -6.39 -24.71 -14.33
N LYS A 22 -7.49 -25.01 -13.65
CA LYS A 22 -7.57 -25.21 -12.19
C LYS A 22 -6.50 -26.14 -11.63
N ASP A 23 -6.21 -27.25 -12.32
CA ASP A 23 -5.27 -28.28 -11.86
C ASP A 23 -3.79 -27.82 -11.91
N LYS A 24 -3.53 -26.67 -12.51
CA LYS A 24 -2.19 -26.04 -12.62
C LYS A 24 -2.19 -24.57 -12.19
N ALA A 25 -3.34 -24.07 -11.72
CA ALA A 25 -3.48 -22.66 -11.40
C ALA A 25 -2.87 -22.34 -10.04
N ILE A 26 -1.96 -21.35 -10.02
CA ILE A 26 -1.57 -20.61 -8.83
C ILE A 26 -2.29 -19.25 -8.91
N PHE A 27 -3.11 -18.96 -7.91
CA PHE A 27 -3.90 -17.73 -7.90
C PHE A 27 -3.31 -16.68 -6.97
N ILE A 28 -3.08 -15.48 -7.52
CA ILE A 28 -2.71 -14.28 -6.79
C ILE A 28 -3.93 -13.35 -6.81
N PRO A 29 -4.86 -13.44 -5.85
CA PRO A 29 -6.16 -12.81 -5.98
C PRO A 29 -6.12 -11.28 -5.96
N THR A 30 -5.16 -10.66 -5.28
CA THR A 30 -5.11 -9.23 -4.98
C THR A 30 -6.44 -8.73 -4.37
N ALA A 31 -6.96 -9.54 -3.46
CA ALA A 31 -8.28 -9.35 -2.87
C ALA A 31 -8.27 -8.32 -1.74
N HIS A 32 -9.35 -7.60 -1.64
CA HIS A 32 -9.62 -6.68 -0.52
C HIS A 32 -11.12 -6.62 -0.23
N GLN A 33 -11.47 -6.11 0.95
CA GLN A 33 -12.85 -6.07 1.45
C GLN A 33 -13.68 -5.03 0.69
N GLU A 34 -14.02 -5.33 -0.55
CA GLU A 34 -14.90 -4.52 -1.38
C GLU A 34 -16.20 -5.25 -1.71
N PRO A 35 -17.29 -4.53 -2.07
CA PRO A 35 -18.60 -5.16 -2.29
C PRO A 35 -18.61 -6.26 -3.35
N PHE A 36 -17.75 -6.16 -4.37
CA PHE A 36 -17.72 -7.10 -5.49
C PHE A 36 -17.27 -8.50 -5.11
N ILE A 37 -16.38 -8.66 -4.12
CA ILE A 37 -15.86 -9.97 -3.70
C ILE A 37 -16.97 -10.91 -3.21
N HIS A 38 -18.09 -10.35 -2.73
CA HIS A 38 -19.24 -11.11 -2.24
C HIS A 38 -20.20 -11.59 -3.35
N PHE A 39 -19.91 -11.32 -4.62
CA PHE A 39 -20.76 -11.82 -5.70
C PHE A 39 -20.58 -13.32 -5.88
N LYS A 40 -21.70 -14.04 -5.91
CA LYS A 40 -21.75 -15.51 -6.04
C LYS A 40 -20.88 -16.06 -7.21
N MET A 41 -20.73 -15.28 -8.27
CA MET A 41 -19.91 -15.68 -9.41
C MET A 41 -18.43 -15.91 -9.06
N TYR A 42 -17.94 -15.36 -7.95
CA TYR A 42 -16.56 -15.51 -7.51
C TYR A 42 -16.33 -16.78 -6.66
N GLU A 43 -17.36 -17.45 -6.15
CA GLU A 43 -17.20 -18.72 -5.43
C GLU A 43 -16.38 -19.73 -6.27
N GLU A 44 -16.80 -20.00 -7.51
CA GLU A 44 -16.09 -20.91 -8.40
C GLU A 44 -14.67 -20.39 -8.75
N VAL A 45 -14.49 -19.07 -8.90
CA VAL A 45 -13.20 -18.46 -9.24
C VAL A 45 -12.18 -18.63 -8.09
N PHE A 46 -12.64 -18.46 -6.86
CA PHE A 46 -11.79 -18.63 -5.69
C PHE A 46 -11.62 -20.08 -5.28
N GLU A 47 -12.56 -20.96 -5.54
CA GLU A 47 -12.45 -22.37 -5.14
C GLU A 47 -11.77 -23.27 -6.17
N ALA A 48 -11.63 -22.82 -7.42
CA ALA A 48 -11.03 -23.62 -8.50
C ALA A 48 -9.50 -23.81 -8.40
N PRO A 49 -8.66 -22.80 -8.07
CA PRO A 49 -7.21 -22.92 -8.17
C PRO A 49 -6.61 -24.06 -7.34
N LYS A 50 -5.50 -24.63 -7.82
CA LYS A 50 -4.73 -25.65 -7.08
C LYS A 50 -4.00 -25.06 -5.89
N ALA A 51 -3.48 -23.84 -6.02
CA ALA A 51 -2.69 -23.17 -4.97
C ALA A 51 -2.88 -21.65 -4.98
N TYR A 52 -2.42 -21.00 -3.90
CA TYR A 52 -2.54 -19.56 -3.72
C TYR A 52 -1.20 -18.89 -3.38
N VAL A 53 -1.10 -17.63 -3.82
CA VAL A 53 -0.13 -16.67 -3.32
C VAL A 53 -0.89 -15.46 -2.82
N PHE A 54 -0.79 -15.19 -1.54
CA PHE A 54 -1.35 -13.98 -0.93
C PHE A 54 -0.29 -12.92 -0.74
N LEU A 55 -0.66 -11.66 -0.92
CA LEU A 55 0.26 -10.55 -0.75
C LEU A 55 0.42 -10.16 0.72
N THR A 56 -0.60 -10.44 1.55
CA THR A 56 -0.59 -10.15 2.99
C THR A 56 -1.37 -11.22 3.76
N ASP A 57 -1.12 -11.34 5.07
CA ASP A 57 -1.91 -12.22 5.95
C ASP A 57 -3.37 -11.77 6.00
N GLU A 58 -3.61 -10.45 5.98
CA GLU A 58 -4.94 -9.87 6.00
C GLU A 58 -5.74 -10.24 4.73
N GLU A 59 -5.08 -10.29 3.57
CA GLU A 59 -5.70 -10.79 2.34
C GLU A 59 -6.04 -12.28 2.45
N LYS A 60 -5.09 -13.10 2.94
CA LYS A 60 -5.31 -14.53 3.17
C LYS A 60 -6.51 -14.76 4.09
N ASP A 61 -6.53 -14.10 5.25
CA ASP A 61 -7.58 -14.26 6.25
C ASP A 61 -8.95 -13.84 5.69
N LEU A 62 -9.00 -12.76 4.89
CA LEU A 62 -10.21 -12.34 4.17
C LEU A 62 -10.70 -13.45 3.23
N VAL A 63 -9.83 -13.95 2.36
CA VAL A 63 -10.23 -14.95 1.35
C VAL A 63 -10.66 -16.26 2.02
N GLN A 64 -9.94 -16.72 3.03
CA GLN A 64 -10.33 -17.91 3.81
C GLN A 64 -11.65 -17.73 4.57
N SER A 65 -11.99 -16.51 4.97
CA SER A 65 -13.27 -16.24 5.63
C SER A 65 -14.48 -16.27 4.69
N LEU A 66 -14.25 -16.11 3.38
CA LEU A 66 -15.30 -16.00 2.38
C LEU A 66 -15.45 -17.26 1.50
N PHE A 67 -14.39 -18.05 1.32
CA PHE A 67 -14.34 -19.15 0.37
C PHE A 67 -13.72 -20.39 0.99
N HIS A 68 -14.14 -21.59 0.55
CA HIS A 68 -13.66 -22.89 1.05
C HIS A 68 -12.31 -23.25 0.41
N ILE A 69 -11.23 -22.73 0.97
CA ILE A 69 -9.86 -22.92 0.46
C ILE A 69 -8.85 -23.38 1.52
N GLU A 70 -9.29 -23.74 2.71
CA GLU A 70 -8.46 -24.01 3.90
C GLU A 70 -7.45 -25.14 3.68
N GLU A 71 -7.81 -26.14 2.86
CA GLU A 71 -6.96 -27.30 2.58
C GLU A 71 -5.97 -27.09 1.42
N LYS A 72 -6.06 -25.93 0.73
CA LYS A 72 -5.22 -25.67 -0.44
C LYS A 72 -3.86 -25.12 -0.05
N PRO A 73 -2.78 -25.53 -0.73
CA PRO A 73 -1.45 -24.99 -0.48
C PRO A 73 -1.41 -23.48 -0.78
N TYR A 74 -0.74 -22.74 0.07
CA TYR A 74 -0.53 -21.30 -0.13
C TYR A 74 0.84 -20.83 0.39
N GLU A 75 1.26 -19.66 -0.07
CA GLU A 75 2.33 -18.84 0.48
C GLU A 75 1.83 -17.41 0.70
N VAL A 76 2.27 -16.77 1.78
CA VAL A 76 2.13 -15.32 1.98
C VAL A 76 3.49 -14.69 1.73
N MET A 77 3.61 -13.90 0.66
CA MET A 77 4.95 -13.45 0.24
C MET A 77 5.10 -11.95 0.02
N GLY A 78 4.01 -11.23 -0.23
CA GLY A 78 4.12 -9.82 -0.64
C GLY A 78 4.73 -9.67 -2.03
N VAL A 79 5.44 -8.56 -2.22
CA VAL A 79 6.21 -8.23 -3.42
C VAL A 79 7.51 -7.59 -2.97
N GLY A 80 8.64 -7.94 -3.58
CA GLY A 80 9.92 -7.30 -3.32
C GLY A 80 9.91 -5.83 -3.75
N VAL A 81 10.54 -4.98 -2.97
CA VAL A 81 10.60 -3.54 -3.23
C VAL A 81 12.04 -3.12 -3.48
N THR A 82 12.24 -2.43 -4.59
CA THR A 82 13.53 -1.84 -4.95
C THR A 82 13.38 -0.32 -4.99
N VAL A 83 14.27 0.37 -4.31
CA VAL A 83 14.43 1.82 -4.38
C VAL A 83 15.83 2.16 -4.85
N PRO A 84 16.06 3.30 -5.53
CA PRO A 84 17.40 3.71 -5.93
C PRO A 84 18.33 3.91 -4.73
N ASP A 85 19.62 3.58 -4.91
CA ASP A 85 20.64 3.82 -3.88
C ASP A 85 20.91 5.31 -3.68
N ASN A 86 20.85 6.08 -4.77
CA ASN A 86 21.13 7.52 -4.76
C ASN A 86 19.81 8.31 -4.74
N VAL A 87 19.39 8.71 -3.55
CA VAL A 87 18.17 9.51 -3.34
C VAL A 87 18.58 10.84 -2.72
N ASP A 88 18.23 11.96 -3.39
CA ASP A 88 18.57 13.32 -2.97
C ASP A 88 17.30 14.13 -2.61
N PRO A 89 16.86 14.07 -1.33
CA PRO A 89 15.71 14.83 -0.87
C PRO A 89 15.90 16.33 -0.94
N ASP A 90 17.12 16.82 -0.82
CA ASP A 90 17.41 18.27 -0.84
C ASP A 90 17.25 18.84 -2.25
N ALA A 91 17.67 18.10 -3.29
CA ALA A 91 17.41 18.45 -4.68
C ALA A 91 15.90 18.60 -4.95
N PHE A 92 15.09 17.65 -4.45
CA PHE A 92 13.64 17.71 -4.58
C PHE A 92 13.04 18.92 -3.86
N LYS A 93 13.41 19.14 -2.60
CA LYS A 93 12.95 20.27 -1.79
C LYS A 93 13.28 21.61 -2.48
N LYS A 94 14.49 21.75 -3.00
CA LYS A 94 14.91 22.94 -3.74
C LYS A 94 14.14 23.12 -5.04
N LYS A 95 13.93 22.04 -5.81
CA LYS A 95 13.25 22.07 -7.11
C LYS A 95 11.80 22.56 -6.97
N TYR A 96 11.10 22.12 -5.94
CA TYR A 96 9.66 22.40 -5.75
C TYR A 96 9.39 23.45 -4.65
N ASN A 97 10.44 24.07 -4.09
CA ASN A 97 10.34 25.04 -2.99
C ASN A 97 9.54 24.50 -1.80
N LEU A 98 9.92 23.31 -1.34
CA LEU A 98 9.29 22.57 -0.26
C LEU A 98 10.27 22.44 0.91
N ASP A 99 9.74 22.39 2.14
CA ASP A 99 10.54 22.12 3.33
C ASP A 99 9.84 21.05 4.21
N ASN A 100 8.72 21.39 4.80
CA ASN A 100 7.95 20.55 5.70
C ASN A 100 6.68 20.04 5.00
N TYR A 101 6.63 18.74 4.66
CA TYR A 101 5.48 18.19 3.95
C TYR A 101 5.22 16.70 4.25
N ILE A 102 3.97 16.30 4.11
CA ILE A 102 3.55 14.92 3.93
C ILE A 102 3.29 14.66 2.45
N ILE A 103 3.47 13.43 2.02
CA ILE A 103 3.38 13.09 0.60
C ILE A 103 2.38 11.96 0.33
N TYR A 104 1.58 12.14 -0.71
CA TYR A 104 0.76 11.10 -1.32
C TYR A 104 1.35 10.69 -2.67
N VAL A 105 1.46 9.39 -2.90
CA VAL A 105 1.94 8.83 -4.18
C VAL A 105 0.94 7.80 -4.69
N GLY A 106 0.35 8.09 -5.86
CA GLY A 106 -0.62 7.22 -6.48
C GLY A 106 -1.64 7.97 -7.35
N ARG A 107 -2.58 7.25 -7.92
CA ARG A 107 -3.69 7.86 -8.66
C ARG A 107 -4.59 8.64 -7.69
N ILE A 108 -4.86 9.88 -8.02
CA ILE A 108 -5.65 10.80 -7.17
C ILE A 108 -7.11 10.67 -7.61
N ASP A 109 -7.87 9.81 -6.94
CA ASP A 109 -9.25 9.49 -7.30
C ASP A 109 -10.14 9.15 -6.08
N GLU A 110 -11.42 8.91 -6.35
CA GLU A 110 -12.42 8.50 -5.36
C GLU A 110 -12.10 7.11 -4.76
N GLY A 111 -11.60 6.17 -5.58
CA GLY A 111 -11.25 4.82 -5.13
C GLY A 111 -10.15 4.80 -4.08
N LYS A 112 -9.25 5.78 -4.13
CA LYS A 112 -8.20 6.01 -3.13
C LYS A 112 -8.63 6.92 -1.98
N ASP A 113 -9.89 7.36 -1.94
CA ASP A 113 -10.47 8.27 -0.94
C ASP A 113 -9.69 9.62 -0.83
N CYS A 114 -9.08 10.09 -1.94
CA CYS A 114 -8.35 11.35 -1.97
C CYS A 114 -9.20 12.59 -1.60
N PRO A 115 -10.49 12.70 -2.00
CA PRO A 115 -11.33 13.81 -1.57
C PRO A 115 -11.45 13.93 -0.05
N ARG A 116 -11.49 12.81 0.68
CA ARG A 116 -11.49 12.80 2.14
C ARG A 116 -10.16 13.28 2.73
N LEU A 117 -9.04 12.87 2.13
CA LEU A 117 -7.73 13.38 2.52
C LEU A 117 -7.68 14.91 2.40
N PHE A 118 -8.19 15.47 1.30
CA PHE A 118 -8.23 16.91 1.11
C PHE A 118 -9.09 17.61 2.17
N GLN A 119 -10.28 17.07 2.46
CA GLN A 119 -11.14 17.60 3.52
C GLN A 119 -10.44 17.59 4.88
N TYR A 120 -9.79 16.48 5.24
CA TYR A 120 -9.07 16.34 6.51
C TYR A 120 -7.88 17.28 6.59
N PHE A 121 -7.10 17.39 5.51
CA PHE A 121 -5.95 18.28 5.50
C PHE A 121 -6.35 19.76 5.58
N MET A 122 -7.37 20.19 4.83
CA MET A 122 -7.89 21.56 4.93
C MET A 122 -8.46 21.85 6.32
N GLU A 123 -9.15 20.91 6.95
CA GLU A 123 -9.64 21.09 8.32
C GLU A 123 -8.47 21.17 9.33
N TYR A 124 -7.43 20.34 9.15
CA TYR A 124 -6.19 20.42 9.93
C TYR A 124 -5.57 21.80 9.85
N LYS A 125 -5.44 22.37 8.65
CA LYS A 125 -4.86 23.72 8.44
C LYS A 125 -5.69 24.84 9.08
N LYS A 126 -7.00 24.69 9.19
CA LYS A 126 -7.87 25.65 9.91
C LYS A 126 -7.68 25.58 11.43
N ARG A 127 -7.48 24.40 11.97
CA ARG A 127 -7.45 24.14 13.41
C ARG A 127 -6.05 24.25 14.00
N VAL A 128 -5.03 23.89 13.24
CA VAL A 128 -3.64 23.80 13.68
C VAL A 128 -2.80 24.79 12.89
N LYS A 129 -2.16 25.73 13.60
CA LYS A 129 -1.19 26.63 12.97
C LYS A 129 0.07 25.82 12.64
N SER A 130 0.26 25.50 11.37
CA SER A 130 1.36 24.68 10.87
C SER A 130 1.79 25.11 9.48
N ASP A 131 3.07 25.00 9.18
CA ASP A 131 3.67 25.18 7.85
C ASP A 131 3.65 23.91 6.99
N LEU A 132 3.09 22.81 7.54
CA LEU A 132 2.99 21.51 6.87
C LEU A 132 2.24 21.65 5.54
N LYS A 133 2.80 21.08 4.48
CA LYS A 133 2.18 20.99 3.16
C LYS A 133 1.78 19.56 2.83
N LEU A 134 0.79 19.42 1.96
CA LEU A 134 0.39 18.14 1.35
C LEU A 134 0.86 18.13 -0.10
N VAL A 135 1.78 17.26 -0.42
CA VAL A 135 2.30 17.05 -1.77
C VAL A 135 1.64 15.83 -2.38
N LEU A 136 1.12 15.98 -3.60
CA LEU A 136 0.44 14.92 -4.33
C LEU A 136 1.23 14.58 -5.59
N MET A 137 1.60 13.30 -5.74
CA MET A 137 2.25 12.77 -6.94
C MET A 137 1.37 11.72 -7.60
N GLY A 138 1.03 11.95 -8.85
CA GLY A 138 0.25 11.05 -9.68
C GLY A 138 -0.82 11.76 -10.50
N LYS A 139 -1.49 10.97 -11.36
CA LYS A 139 -2.56 11.51 -12.21
C LYS A 139 -3.80 11.80 -11.38
N ALA A 140 -4.24 13.05 -11.41
CA ALA A 140 -5.53 13.45 -10.82
C ALA A 140 -6.70 13.08 -11.76
N VAL A 141 -7.68 12.41 -11.22
CA VAL A 141 -8.96 12.05 -11.86
C VAL A 141 -10.12 12.78 -11.19
N VAL A 142 -9.89 13.25 -9.96
CA VAL A 142 -10.79 14.15 -9.22
C VAL A 142 -10.18 15.54 -9.15
N GLU A 143 -11.01 16.53 -8.88
CA GLU A 143 -10.56 17.91 -8.69
C GLU A 143 -9.72 18.01 -7.41
N VAL A 144 -8.52 18.57 -7.54
CA VAL A 144 -7.65 18.89 -6.41
C VAL A 144 -7.98 20.30 -5.93
N PRO A 145 -8.30 20.51 -4.64
CA PRO A 145 -8.62 21.82 -4.12
C PRO A 145 -7.49 22.83 -4.34
N GLN A 146 -7.85 24.03 -4.77
CA GLN A 146 -6.91 25.15 -4.83
C GLN A 146 -6.64 25.68 -3.42
N HIS A 147 -5.49 25.32 -2.86
CA HIS A 147 -5.05 25.72 -1.53
C HIS A 147 -3.53 25.89 -1.54
N GLU A 148 -3.01 26.93 -0.88
CA GLU A 148 -1.57 27.25 -0.86
C GLU A 148 -0.67 26.15 -0.29
N ASP A 149 -1.25 25.27 0.56
CA ASP A 149 -0.55 24.16 1.19
C ASP A 149 -0.88 22.80 0.57
N ILE A 150 -1.64 22.73 -0.52
CA ILE A 150 -1.89 21.52 -1.30
C ILE A 150 -1.22 21.65 -2.66
N ILE A 151 -0.18 20.87 -2.90
CA ILE A 151 0.65 20.96 -4.09
C ILE A 151 0.53 19.68 -4.91
N SER A 152 -0.10 19.80 -6.08
CA SER A 152 -0.24 18.68 -7.02
C SER A 152 0.83 18.77 -8.09
N LEU A 153 1.75 17.82 -8.12
CA LEU A 153 2.85 17.76 -9.08
C LEU A 153 2.51 16.97 -10.35
N GLY A 154 1.34 16.31 -10.38
CA GLY A 154 1.00 15.42 -11.46
C GLY A 154 1.88 14.19 -11.51
N PHE A 155 2.06 13.62 -12.70
CA PHE A 155 2.95 12.49 -12.90
C PHE A 155 4.41 12.97 -12.92
N VAL A 156 5.24 12.41 -12.07
CA VAL A 156 6.66 12.76 -11.92
C VAL A 156 7.57 11.60 -12.34
N SER A 157 8.86 11.85 -12.52
CA SER A 157 9.86 10.81 -12.73
C SER A 157 10.03 9.92 -11.49
N ASP A 158 10.59 8.72 -11.67
CA ASP A 158 10.94 7.86 -10.52
C ASP A 158 11.96 8.54 -9.61
N GLU A 159 12.91 9.30 -10.16
CA GLU A 159 13.85 10.09 -9.39
C GLU A 159 13.13 11.10 -8.49
N ASP A 160 12.24 11.93 -9.03
CA ASP A 160 11.46 12.89 -8.25
C ASP A 160 10.54 12.18 -7.24
N LYS A 161 9.98 11.02 -7.60
CA LYS A 161 9.16 10.22 -6.68
C LYS A 161 9.94 9.81 -5.44
N PHE A 162 11.10 9.17 -5.62
CA PHE A 162 11.87 8.66 -4.49
C PHE A 162 12.54 9.78 -3.69
N ASN A 163 13.04 10.82 -4.35
CA ASN A 163 13.57 12.03 -3.71
C ASN A 163 12.47 12.71 -2.86
N GLY A 164 11.27 12.82 -3.41
CA GLY A 164 10.11 13.40 -2.73
C GLY A 164 9.63 12.57 -1.54
N ILE A 165 9.57 11.26 -1.68
CA ILE A 165 9.23 10.37 -0.55
C ILE A 165 10.29 10.52 0.55
N LYS A 166 11.58 10.45 0.20
CA LYS A 166 12.69 10.55 1.17
C LYS A 166 12.73 11.86 1.93
N GLY A 167 12.31 12.96 1.30
CA GLY A 167 12.25 14.29 1.91
C GLY A 167 11.00 14.57 2.74
N ALA A 168 10.00 13.70 2.66
CA ALA A 168 8.73 13.89 3.35
C ALA A 168 8.80 13.55 4.85
N LYS A 169 7.94 14.18 5.64
CA LYS A 169 7.73 13.81 7.04
C LYS A 169 7.05 12.45 7.18
N ALA A 170 6.12 12.14 6.31
CA ALA A 170 5.46 10.84 6.21
C ALA A 170 4.84 10.66 4.82
N LEU A 171 4.70 9.41 4.38
CA LEU A 171 3.79 9.10 3.28
C LEU A 171 2.39 8.93 3.83
N ILE A 172 1.40 9.56 3.19
CA ILE A 172 -0.01 9.45 3.58
C ILE A 172 -0.81 8.66 2.55
N LEU A 173 -1.60 7.66 3.00
CA LEU A 173 -2.43 6.87 2.12
C LEU A 173 -3.86 6.72 2.69
N PRO A 174 -4.85 7.42 2.09
CA PRO A 174 -6.22 7.43 2.58
C PRO A 174 -7.06 6.25 2.11
N SER A 175 -6.52 5.34 1.29
CA SER A 175 -7.24 4.21 0.67
C SER A 175 -7.99 3.36 1.70
N LYS A 176 -9.23 3.00 1.36
CA LYS A 176 -10.02 2.02 2.15
C LYS A 176 -9.77 0.58 1.72
N PHE A 177 -9.24 0.39 0.51
CA PHE A 177 -9.05 -0.91 -0.11
C PHE A 177 -7.65 -1.01 -0.70
N GLU A 178 -6.85 -1.91 -0.15
CA GLU A 178 -5.51 -2.29 -0.63
C GLU A 178 -5.29 -3.77 -0.36
N SER A 179 -4.58 -4.44 -1.24
CA SER A 179 -4.10 -5.81 -1.02
C SER A 179 -2.64 -5.86 -0.54
N LEU A 180 -1.86 -4.79 -0.78
CA LEU A 180 -0.47 -4.67 -0.33
C LEU A 180 -0.06 -3.20 -0.12
N SER A 181 -0.14 -2.38 -1.17
CA SER A 181 0.36 -1.00 -1.28
C SER A 181 1.88 -0.86 -1.43
N ILE A 182 2.34 -0.87 -2.68
CA ILE A 182 3.76 -0.69 -3.01
C ILE A 182 4.29 0.66 -2.51
N SER A 183 3.52 1.75 -2.63
CA SER A 183 3.95 3.07 -2.17
C SER A 183 4.23 3.15 -0.67
N VAL A 184 3.47 2.40 0.14
CA VAL A 184 3.74 2.25 1.59
C VAL A 184 5.08 1.56 1.81
N LEU A 185 5.33 0.45 1.11
CA LEU A 185 6.60 -0.29 1.23
C LEU A 185 7.79 0.52 0.70
N GLU A 186 7.63 1.28 -0.40
CA GLU A 186 8.66 2.19 -0.91
C GLU A 186 9.03 3.27 0.13
N ALA A 187 8.04 3.87 0.78
CA ALA A 187 8.29 4.84 1.84
C ALA A 187 9.03 4.21 3.04
N MET A 188 8.57 3.04 3.49
CA MET A 188 9.22 2.31 4.58
C MET A 188 10.64 1.89 4.24
N THR A 189 10.92 1.48 2.98
CA THR A 189 12.28 1.20 2.49
C THR A 189 13.19 2.42 2.57
N LEU A 190 12.65 3.61 2.34
CA LEU A 190 13.36 4.88 2.50
C LEU A 190 13.41 5.37 3.95
N SER A 191 13.02 4.56 4.93
CA SER A 191 12.94 4.93 6.35
C SER A 191 11.97 6.11 6.61
N ILE A 192 10.90 6.20 5.83
CA ILE A 192 9.85 7.22 6.01
C ILE A 192 8.62 6.55 6.60
N PRO A 193 8.14 7.01 7.77
CA PRO A 193 6.93 6.51 8.38
C PRO A 193 5.70 6.77 7.51
N VAL A 194 4.66 5.99 7.73
CA VAL A 194 3.41 6.12 6.98
C VAL A 194 2.25 6.54 7.90
N VAL A 195 1.29 7.29 7.35
CA VAL A 195 0.03 7.63 8.01
C VAL A 195 -1.10 7.15 7.10
N VAL A 196 -1.83 6.13 7.53
CA VAL A 196 -2.73 5.40 6.64
C VAL A 196 -4.16 5.31 7.18
N ASN A 197 -5.10 5.01 6.29
CA ASN A 197 -6.48 4.75 6.68
C ASN A 197 -6.60 3.39 7.40
N GLY A 198 -6.91 3.41 8.69
CA GLY A 198 -7.04 2.20 9.53
C GLY A 198 -8.33 1.40 9.31
N ILE A 199 -9.22 1.83 8.40
CA ILE A 199 -10.35 1.02 7.93
C ILE A 199 -9.84 -0.10 7.01
N CYS A 200 -8.78 0.14 6.27
CA CYS A 200 -8.10 -0.88 5.47
C CYS A 200 -7.25 -1.77 6.39
N ASP A 201 -7.62 -3.04 6.53
CA ASP A 201 -6.94 -3.98 7.41
C ASP A 201 -5.48 -4.20 7.00
N VAL A 202 -5.19 -4.26 5.70
CA VAL A 202 -3.84 -4.39 5.15
C VAL A 202 -2.95 -3.20 5.54
N LEU A 203 -3.44 -1.98 5.36
CA LEU A 203 -2.68 -0.78 5.70
C LEU A 203 -2.44 -0.67 7.22
N ARG A 204 -3.48 -0.97 8.01
CA ARG A 204 -3.35 -1.07 9.46
C ARG A 204 -2.37 -2.16 9.86
N GLY A 205 -2.43 -3.32 9.19
CA GLY A 205 -1.52 -4.44 9.39
C GLY A 205 -0.05 -4.06 9.20
N HIS A 206 0.28 -3.32 8.14
CA HIS A 206 1.64 -2.79 7.96
C HIS A 206 2.08 -1.91 9.13
N CYS A 207 1.23 -1.01 9.63
CA CYS A 207 1.57 -0.17 10.77
C CYS A 207 1.78 -0.97 12.06
N VAL A 208 0.89 -1.92 12.36
CA VAL A 208 0.96 -2.74 13.58
C VAL A 208 2.16 -3.68 13.56
N LYS A 209 2.40 -4.38 12.43
CA LYS A 209 3.51 -5.34 12.28
C LYS A 209 4.87 -4.63 12.32
N SER A 210 4.97 -3.47 11.67
CA SER A 210 6.22 -2.72 11.59
C SER A 210 6.50 -1.86 12.82
N ASN A 211 5.47 -1.36 13.51
CA ASN A 211 5.57 -0.20 14.41
C ASN A 211 6.31 1.00 13.74
N GLY A 212 6.19 1.09 12.41
CA GLY A 212 6.83 2.09 11.55
C GLY A 212 5.84 3.07 10.90
N GLY A 213 4.60 3.10 11.37
CA GLY A 213 3.55 3.98 10.87
C GLY A 213 2.41 4.16 11.86
N LEU A 214 1.55 5.11 11.54
CA LEU A 214 0.33 5.42 12.29
C LEU A 214 -0.90 5.20 11.40
N TYR A 215 -2.04 4.96 12.02
CA TYR A 215 -3.30 4.83 11.28
C TYR A 215 -4.43 5.63 11.94
N TYR A 216 -5.39 6.04 11.12
CA TYR A 216 -6.54 6.82 11.56
C TYR A 216 -7.83 6.27 10.94
N LYS A 217 -8.96 6.43 11.63
CA LYS A 217 -10.30 6.08 11.14
C LYS A 217 -11.22 7.30 11.01
N ASN A 218 -10.83 8.41 11.60
CA ASN A 218 -11.59 9.66 11.60
C ASN A 218 -10.65 10.87 11.60
N TYR A 219 -11.23 12.06 11.48
CA TYR A 219 -10.49 13.31 11.43
C TYR A 219 -9.62 13.57 12.67
N PHE A 220 -10.12 13.30 13.87
CA PHE A 220 -9.38 13.61 15.11
C PHE A 220 -8.17 12.69 15.28
N GLU A 221 -8.28 11.44 14.86
CA GLU A 221 -7.15 10.53 14.83
C GLU A 221 -6.14 10.94 13.75
N PHE A 222 -6.60 11.42 12.57
CA PHE A 222 -5.73 11.98 11.53
C PHE A 222 -4.94 13.18 12.04
N GLU A 223 -5.61 14.17 12.68
CA GLU A 223 -4.96 15.31 13.33
C GLU A 223 -3.95 14.82 14.39
N GLY A 224 -4.36 13.85 15.22
CA GLY A 224 -3.50 13.26 16.25
C GLY A 224 -2.25 12.61 15.67
N CYS A 225 -2.35 11.87 14.56
CA CYS A 225 -1.20 11.30 13.86
C CYS A 225 -0.21 12.38 13.41
N LEU A 226 -0.68 13.43 12.75
CA LEU A 226 0.19 14.52 12.27
C LEU A 226 0.86 15.27 13.42
N ARG A 227 0.13 15.52 14.49
CA ARG A 227 0.69 16.15 15.71
C ARG A 227 1.73 15.26 16.37
N PHE A 228 1.45 13.97 16.51
CA PHE A 228 2.39 13.00 17.07
C PHE A 228 3.74 13.01 16.35
N LEU A 229 3.74 12.96 15.03
CA LEU A 229 4.97 13.01 14.23
C LEU A 229 5.77 14.31 14.43
N HIS A 230 5.12 15.40 14.81
CA HIS A 230 5.77 16.68 15.09
C HIS A 230 6.24 16.81 16.54
N GLU A 231 5.42 16.40 17.48
CA GLU A 231 5.60 16.62 18.93
C GLU A 231 6.51 15.56 19.58
N HIS A 232 6.74 14.39 18.90
CA HIS A 232 7.48 13.25 19.46
C HIS A 232 8.68 12.85 18.56
N PRO A 233 9.76 13.66 18.54
CA PRO A 233 10.87 13.45 17.61
C PRO A 233 11.66 12.15 17.86
N GLU A 234 11.75 11.67 19.08
CA GLU A 234 12.48 10.42 19.37
C GLU A 234 11.67 9.19 18.91
N GLU A 235 10.37 9.18 19.18
CA GLU A 235 9.46 8.15 18.69
C GLU A 235 9.40 8.15 17.14
N TYR A 236 9.42 9.33 16.52
CA TYR A 236 9.52 9.48 15.08
C TYR A 236 10.78 8.82 14.52
N LYS A 237 11.95 9.06 15.12
CA LYS A 237 13.19 8.41 14.70
C LYS A 237 13.10 6.89 14.83
N GLN A 238 12.52 6.40 15.94
CA GLN A 238 12.34 4.96 16.12
C GLN A 238 11.39 4.38 15.06
N MET A 239 10.32 5.08 14.73
CA MET A 239 9.41 4.67 13.64
C MET A 239 10.12 4.59 12.29
N CYS A 240 11.02 5.53 11.97
CA CYS A 240 11.83 5.48 10.76
C CYS A 240 12.68 4.20 10.69
N LEU A 241 13.33 3.82 11.79
CA LEU A 241 14.14 2.60 11.88
C LEU A 241 13.27 1.34 11.75
N ASN A 242 12.14 1.34 12.42
CA ASN A 242 11.19 0.24 12.42
C ASN A 242 10.60 0.01 11.02
N ALA A 243 10.24 1.09 10.30
CA ALA A 243 9.74 1.04 8.94
C ALA A 243 10.74 0.36 8.00
N ARG A 244 12.00 0.78 8.05
CA ARG A 244 13.09 0.19 7.26
C ARG A 244 13.29 -1.29 7.61
N LYS A 245 13.42 -1.60 8.90
CA LYS A 245 13.62 -2.97 9.36
C LYS A 245 12.51 -3.91 8.88
N TYR A 246 11.26 -3.47 8.91
CA TYR A 246 10.13 -4.27 8.46
C TYR A 246 10.24 -4.68 6.99
N VAL A 247 10.66 -3.77 6.12
CA VAL A 247 10.85 -4.10 4.71
C VAL A 247 12.07 -4.98 4.50
N ASP A 248 13.16 -4.73 5.22
CA ASP A 248 14.36 -5.57 5.16
C ASP A 248 14.08 -7.00 5.63
N ASP A 249 13.22 -7.18 6.64
CA ASP A 249 12.88 -8.50 7.18
C ASP A 249 11.89 -9.30 6.31
N TYR A 250 10.99 -8.64 5.56
CA TYR A 250 9.84 -9.34 4.96
C TYR A 250 9.64 -9.16 3.46
N PHE A 251 10.30 -8.17 2.82
CA PHE A 251 10.04 -7.79 1.44
C PHE A 251 11.30 -7.78 0.56
N GLN A 252 12.26 -8.66 0.86
CA GLN A 252 13.44 -8.84 0.03
C GLN A 252 13.15 -9.78 -1.14
N TRP A 253 13.65 -9.44 -2.33
CA TRP A 253 13.39 -10.21 -3.55
C TRP A 253 13.82 -11.68 -3.44
N ASP A 254 14.98 -11.97 -2.83
CA ASP A 254 15.47 -13.33 -2.72
C ASP A 254 14.53 -14.22 -1.89
N ASP A 255 14.01 -13.71 -0.78
CA ASP A 255 13.06 -14.42 0.07
C ASP A 255 11.71 -14.63 -0.64
N ILE A 256 11.25 -13.62 -1.38
CA ILE A 256 10.01 -13.69 -2.15
C ILE A 256 10.13 -14.70 -3.28
N MET A 257 11.24 -14.71 -4.02
CA MET A 257 11.48 -15.68 -5.08
C MET A 257 11.57 -17.11 -4.53
N ALA A 258 12.23 -17.32 -3.39
CA ALA A 258 12.29 -18.63 -2.74
C ALA A 258 10.90 -19.13 -2.31
N LYS A 259 9.99 -18.24 -1.85
CA LYS A 259 8.59 -18.60 -1.56
C LYS A 259 7.84 -18.95 -2.84
N PHE A 260 8.11 -18.23 -3.92
CA PHE A 260 7.49 -18.46 -5.22
C PHE A 260 7.89 -19.82 -5.81
N ASP A 261 9.16 -20.19 -5.73
CA ASP A 261 9.65 -21.49 -6.19
C ASP A 261 8.99 -22.63 -5.42
N ARG A 262 8.87 -22.52 -4.09
CA ARG A 262 8.19 -23.54 -3.27
C ARG A 262 6.73 -23.78 -3.67
N ILE A 263 5.98 -22.73 -4.02
CA ILE A 263 4.58 -22.93 -4.40
C ILE A 263 4.46 -23.50 -5.82
N ILE A 264 5.39 -23.19 -6.72
CA ILE A 264 5.45 -23.79 -8.06
C ILE A 264 5.74 -25.30 -7.95
N GLU A 265 6.71 -25.69 -7.14
CA GLU A 265 7.05 -27.10 -6.90
C GLU A 265 5.81 -27.89 -6.40
N LYS A 266 5.10 -27.36 -5.39
CA LYS A 266 3.87 -27.97 -4.85
C LYS A 266 2.75 -28.14 -5.89
N VAL A 267 2.73 -27.31 -6.91
CA VAL A 267 1.73 -27.40 -7.99
C VAL A 267 2.20 -28.36 -9.09
N GLY A 268 3.50 -28.51 -9.29
CA GLY A 268 4.08 -29.46 -10.28
C GLY A 268 3.99 -30.93 -9.88
N GLU A 269 3.86 -31.21 -8.58
CA GLU A 269 3.59 -32.54 -8.03
C GLU A 269 2.10 -32.95 -8.23
#